data_7928594e13a3bd918175f986e134f3ae
#
_entry.id   7928594e13a3bd918175f986e134f3ae
#
_cell.length_a   1.000
_cell.length_b   1.000
_cell.length_c   1.000
_cell.angle_alpha   90.00
_cell.angle_beta   90.00
_cell.angle_gamma   90.00
#
_symmetry.space_group_name_H-M   'P 1'
#
loop_
_entity.id
_entity.type
_entity.pdbx_description
1 polymer ?
#
loop_
_entity_poly.entity_id
_entity_poly.type
_entity_poly.pdbx_seq_one_letter_code
_entity_poly.pdbx_strand_id
1 'polypeptide(L)'
;GSGTSYHAGLSAKNYLEEILNIKVFCMYPTQFSRSEKVFNKNTLVIGMSQGGQSLSTVEGLDAASKRGLMTASVSENPTALIFEHAQTQTRIEVGNEKCGAKTKGYAGTTVTLMMMLSELAIIKGILKEEKFKLYKERMFNVIHNMPLVVDAATKWYGRIKDEFLPAKRIIV
;
A
#
# COMPACT_ATOMS: atom_id res chain seq x y z
N GLY A 1 -8.11 -1.51 -1.62
CA GLY A 1 -7.95 -2.08 -0.26
C GLY A 1 -8.78 -1.35 0.78
N SER A 2 -8.88 -1.91 1.98
CA SER A 2 -9.58 -1.31 3.12
C SER A 2 -8.64 -1.13 4.31
N GLY A 3 -8.98 -0.25 5.27
CA GLY A 3 -8.19 -0.03 6.47
C GLY A 3 -6.72 0.30 6.16
N THR A 4 -5.79 -0.39 6.83
CA THR A 4 -4.35 -0.17 6.66
C THR A 4 -3.86 -0.39 5.22
N SER A 5 -4.45 -1.32 4.47
CA SER A 5 -4.12 -1.53 3.06
C SER A 5 -4.51 -0.34 2.18
N TYR A 6 -5.65 0.31 2.46
CA TYR A 6 -6.04 1.56 1.79
C TYR A 6 -5.03 2.68 2.08
N HIS A 7 -4.68 2.86 3.35
CA HIS A 7 -3.71 3.88 3.76
C HIS A 7 -2.30 3.62 3.23
N ALA A 8 -1.89 2.36 3.08
CA ALA A 8 -0.63 2.01 2.43
C ALA A 8 -0.58 2.49 0.97
N GLY A 9 -1.70 2.31 0.25
CA GLY A 9 -1.85 2.86 -1.10
C GLY A 9 -1.76 4.39 -1.13
N LEU A 10 -2.44 5.08 -0.19
CA LEU A 10 -2.35 6.53 -0.07
C LEU A 10 -0.93 7.02 0.20
N SER A 11 -0.18 6.32 1.05
CA SER A 11 1.21 6.68 1.35
C SER A 11 2.15 6.50 0.16
N ALA A 12 1.92 5.50 -0.67
CA ALA A 12 2.69 5.30 -1.90
C ALA A 12 2.28 6.26 -3.03
N LYS A 13 1.07 6.81 -3.00
CA LYS A 13 0.44 7.53 -4.13
C LYS A 13 1.32 8.59 -4.77
N ASN A 14 1.82 9.55 -3.99
CA ASN A 14 2.58 10.69 -4.55
C ASN A 14 3.88 10.21 -5.23
N TYR A 15 4.56 9.25 -4.61
CA TYR A 15 5.74 8.62 -5.20
C TYR A 15 5.39 7.93 -6.53
N LEU A 16 4.30 7.17 -6.58
CA LEU A 16 3.86 6.47 -7.77
C LEU A 16 3.44 7.43 -8.90
N GLU A 17 2.74 8.51 -8.57
CA GLU A 17 2.40 9.55 -9.55
C GLU A 17 3.66 10.20 -10.14
N GLU A 18 4.69 10.45 -9.31
CA GLU A 18 5.96 11.01 -9.76
C GLU A 18 6.72 10.07 -10.72
N ILE A 19 6.88 8.79 -10.34
CA ILE A 19 7.71 7.87 -11.12
C ILE A 19 7.05 7.37 -12.40
N LEU A 20 5.72 7.26 -12.41
CA LEU A 20 4.94 6.75 -13.54
C LEU A 20 4.40 7.85 -14.45
N ASN A 21 4.39 9.10 -13.99
CA ASN A 21 3.76 10.25 -14.65
C ASN A 21 2.30 10.00 -15.04
N ILE A 22 1.55 9.37 -14.16
CA ILE A 22 0.11 9.07 -14.32
C ILE A 22 -0.65 9.42 -13.03
N LYS A 23 -1.98 9.59 -13.13
CA LYS A 23 -2.83 9.72 -11.95
C LYS A 23 -3.05 8.38 -11.26
N VAL A 24 -2.88 8.37 -9.93
CA VAL A 24 -3.14 7.23 -9.05
C VAL A 24 -4.35 7.51 -8.18
N PHE A 25 -5.35 6.66 -8.27
CA PHE A 25 -6.58 6.72 -7.49
C PHE A 25 -6.56 5.66 -6.40
N CYS A 26 -6.70 6.07 -5.15
CA CYS A 26 -6.89 5.17 -4.02
C CYS A 26 -8.38 5.16 -3.65
N MET A 27 -8.99 3.98 -3.65
CA MET A 27 -10.42 3.82 -3.40
C MET A 27 -10.69 2.66 -2.44
N TYR A 28 -11.75 2.76 -1.67
CA TYR A 28 -12.32 1.61 -1.00
C TYR A 28 -12.91 0.64 -2.05
N PRO A 29 -12.77 -0.68 -1.85
CA PRO A 29 -13.24 -1.67 -2.84
C PRO A 29 -14.73 -1.51 -3.16
N THR A 30 -15.57 -1.26 -2.15
CA THR A 30 -17.01 -1.06 -2.33
C THR A 30 -17.34 0.22 -3.11
N GLN A 31 -16.55 1.29 -2.93
CA GLN A 31 -16.69 2.49 -3.76
C GLN A 31 -16.37 2.17 -5.22
N PHE A 32 -15.26 1.46 -5.46
CA PHE A 32 -14.86 1.07 -6.81
C PHE A 32 -15.89 0.15 -7.47
N SER A 33 -16.36 -0.91 -6.79
CA SER A 33 -17.26 -1.89 -7.37
C SER A 33 -18.65 -1.33 -7.65
N ARG A 34 -19.18 -0.46 -6.78
CA ARG A 34 -20.58 -0.01 -6.81
C ARG A 34 -20.80 1.36 -7.42
N SER A 35 -19.92 2.31 -7.13
CA SER A 35 -20.15 3.72 -7.46
C SER A 35 -19.39 4.16 -8.71
N GLU A 36 -18.17 3.71 -8.88
CA GLU A 36 -17.35 4.12 -10.02
C GLU A 36 -17.71 3.33 -11.28
N LYS A 37 -18.10 4.03 -12.34
CA LYS A 37 -18.62 3.42 -13.58
C LYS A 37 -17.73 3.64 -14.80
N VAL A 38 -16.93 4.71 -14.80
CA VAL A 38 -16.17 5.13 -15.97
C VAL A 38 -14.69 4.97 -15.70
N PHE A 39 -14.04 4.11 -16.47
CA PHE A 39 -12.59 3.90 -16.42
C PHE A 39 -12.03 3.86 -17.84
N ASN A 40 -10.81 4.35 -17.99
CA ASN A 40 -10.03 4.13 -19.19
C ASN A 40 -9.65 2.63 -19.28
N LYS A 41 -9.74 2.03 -20.45
CA LYS A 41 -9.36 0.61 -20.67
C LYS A 41 -7.90 0.31 -20.36
N ASN A 42 -7.03 1.34 -20.36
CA ASN A 42 -5.62 1.22 -19.99
C ASN A 42 -5.39 1.36 -18.47
N THR A 43 -6.41 1.14 -17.65
CA THR A 43 -6.32 1.21 -16.18
C THR A 43 -5.87 -0.13 -15.62
N LEU A 44 -4.84 -0.09 -14.76
CA LEU A 44 -4.47 -1.20 -13.89
C LEU A 44 -5.15 -1.02 -12.54
N VAL A 45 -5.89 -2.03 -12.09
CA VAL A 45 -6.53 -2.09 -10.77
C VAL A 45 -5.74 -3.02 -9.87
N ILE A 46 -5.25 -2.49 -8.75
CA ILE A 46 -4.46 -3.26 -7.77
C ILE A 46 -5.31 -3.49 -6.52
N GLY A 47 -5.71 -4.74 -6.29
CA GLY A 47 -6.39 -5.18 -5.09
C GLY A 47 -5.38 -5.46 -3.96
N MET A 48 -5.51 -4.77 -2.83
CA MET A 48 -4.61 -4.93 -1.70
C MET A 48 -5.34 -5.47 -0.48
N SER A 49 -4.87 -6.59 0.05
CA SER A 49 -5.34 -7.18 1.31
C SER A 49 -4.20 -7.93 1.96
N GLN A 50 -3.68 -7.44 3.08
CA GLN A 50 -2.53 -8.08 3.74
C GLN A 50 -2.81 -9.55 4.08
N GLY A 51 -3.92 -9.84 4.75
CA GLY A 51 -4.32 -11.23 5.05
C GLY A 51 -4.92 -11.98 3.86
N GLY A 52 -5.22 -11.28 2.76
CA GLY A 52 -5.67 -11.86 1.50
C GLY A 52 -7.13 -12.33 1.45
N GLN A 53 -7.89 -12.22 2.55
CA GLN A 53 -9.24 -12.78 2.70
C GLN A 53 -10.37 -11.73 2.61
N SER A 54 -10.06 -10.50 2.17
CA SER A 54 -11.03 -9.41 2.10
C SER A 54 -12.04 -9.62 0.96
N LEU A 55 -13.26 -10.02 1.30
CA LEU A 55 -14.34 -10.23 0.32
C LEU A 55 -14.66 -8.97 -0.48
N SER A 56 -14.61 -7.79 0.15
CA SER A 56 -14.81 -6.54 -0.57
C SER A 56 -13.70 -6.26 -1.61
N THR A 57 -12.46 -6.67 -1.32
CA THR A 57 -11.36 -6.57 -2.29
C THR A 57 -11.53 -7.55 -3.45
N VAL A 58 -12.00 -8.77 -3.17
CA VAL A 58 -12.41 -9.75 -4.20
C VAL A 58 -13.49 -9.15 -5.09
N GLU A 59 -14.57 -8.62 -4.51
CA GLU A 59 -15.65 -7.95 -5.26
C GLU A 59 -15.13 -6.83 -6.16
N GLY A 60 -14.17 -6.04 -5.66
CA GLY A 60 -13.52 -4.98 -6.45
C GLY A 60 -12.70 -5.52 -7.62
N LEU A 61 -11.93 -6.59 -7.43
CA LEU A 61 -11.15 -7.23 -8.49
C LEU A 61 -12.06 -7.86 -9.55
N ASP A 62 -13.11 -8.57 -9.13
CA ASP A 62 -14.10 -9.14 -10.04
C ASP A 62 -14.81 -8.07 -10.86
N ALA A 63 -15.17 -6.94 -10.23
CA ALA A 63 -15.77 -5.83 -10.93
C ALA A 63 -14.82 -5.20 -11.96
N ALA A 64 -13.53 -5.12 -11.66
CA ALA A 64 -12.50 -4.67 -12.59
C ALA A 64 -12.35 -5.63 -13.78
N SER A 65 -12.24 -6.92 -13.49
CA SER A 65 -12.12 -7.98 -14.51
C SER A 65 -13.33 -8.02 -15.45
N LYS A 66 -14.56 -7.94 -14.91
CA LYS A 66 -15.81 -7.85 -15.71
C LYS A 66 -15.87 -6.63 -16.64
N ARG A 67 -15.13 -5.57 -16.30
CA ARG A 67 -15.02 -4.35 -17.13
C ARG A 67 -13.87 -4.43 -18.13
N GLY A 68 -13.15 -5.54 -18.18
CA GLY A 68 -11.98 -5.74 -19.05
C GLY A 68 -10.75 -4.92 -18.66
N LEU A 69 -10.65 -4.53 -17.38
CA LEU A 69 -9.47 -3.83 -16.84
C LEU A 69 -8.39 -4.84 -16.44
N MET A 70 -7.14 -4.43 -16.53
CA MET A 70 -6.02 -5.21 -15.99
C MET A 70 -6.10 -5.26 -14.46
N THR A 71 -5.83 -6.44 -13.88
CA THR A 71 -5.91 -6.64 -12.43
C THR A 71 -4.62 -7.21 -11.86
N ALA A 72 -4.23 -6.69 -10.72
CA ALA A 72 -3.14 -7.22 -9.90
C ALA A 72 -3.61 -7.32 -8.44
N SER A 73 -3.02 -8.23 -7.68
CA SER A 73 -3.30 -8.41 -6.25
C SER A 73 -2.02 -8.41 -5.43
N VAL A 74 -2.09 -7.85 -4.22
CA VAL A 74 -0.97 -7.73 -3.29
C VAL A 74 -1.39 -8.26 -1.93
N SER A 75 -0.70 -9.30 -1.44
CA SER A 75 -0.97 -9.94 -0.14
C SER A 75 0.32 -10.52 0.47
N GLU A 76 0.34 -10.63 1.80
CA GLU A 76 1.37 -11.39 2.53
C GLU A 76 1.10 -12.90 2.51
N ASN A 77 -0.17 -13.29 2.54
CA ASN A 77 -0.58 -14.68 2.63
C ASN A 77 -0.36 -15.40 1.28
N PRO A 78 0.44 -16.47 1.23
CA PRO A 78 0.68 -17.21 -0.02
C PRO A 78 -0.57 -17.90 -0.58
N THR A 79 -1.57 -18.15 0.27
CA THR A 79 -2.88 -18.75 -0.10
C THR A 79 -3.99 -17.71 -0.05
N ALA A 80 -3.68 -16.46 -0.40
CA ALA A 80 -4.62 -15.37 -0.36
C ALA A 80 -5.75 -15.56 -1.37
N LEU A 81 -7.00 -15.49 -0.93
CA LEU A 81 -8.17 -15.58 -1.80
C LEU A 81 -8.12 -14.53 -2.93
N ILE A 82 -7.66 -13.31 -2.65
CA ILE A 82 -7.56 -12.26 -3.67
C ILE A 82 -6.64 -12.62 -4.84
N PHE A 83 -5.74 -13.61 -4.67
CA PHE A 83 -4.85 -14.07 -5.74
C PHE A 83 -5.61 -14.79 -6.84
N GLU A 84 -6.68 -15.50 -6.51
CA GLU A 84 -7.53 -16.21 -7.48
C GLU A 84 -8.36 -15.25 -8.35
N HIS A 85 -8.49 -13.99 -7.92
CA HIS A 85 -9.32 -12.97 -8.55
C HIS A 85 -8.54 -11.89 -9.30
N ALA A 86 -7.24 -12.09 -9.51
CA ALA A 86 -6.38 -11.15 -10.24
C ALA A 86 -5.50 -11.86 -11.26
N GLN A 87 -5.19 -11.18 -12.36
CA GLN A 87 -4.34 -11.69 -13.43
C GLN A 87 -2.88 -11.85 -13.00
N THR A 88 -2.41 -10.96 -12.10
CA THR A 88 -1.06 -11.01 -11.55
C THR A 88 -1.10 -10.92 -10.03
N GLN A 89 -0.11 -11.52 -9.40
CA GLN A 89 -0.02 -11.64 -7.95
C GLN A 89 1.34 -11.14 -7.46
N THR A 90 1.35 -10.43 -6.35
CA THR A 90 2.59 -9.98 -5.70
C THR A 90 2.51 -10.25 -4.21
N ARG A 91 3.57 -10.86 -3.67
CA ARG A 91 3.66 -11.14 -2.24
C ARG A 91 4.34 -9.99 -1.49
N ILE A 92 3.84 -9.71 -0.29
CA ILE A 92 4.48 -8.83 0.68
C ILE A 92 5.39 -9.69 1.54
N GLU A 93 6.69 -9.56 1.41
CA GLU A 93 7.68 -10.43 2.07
C GLU A 93 8.10 -9.88 3.45
N VAL A 94 7.14 -9.62 4.34
CA VAL A 94 7.43 -9.10 5.71
C VAL A 94 7.30 -10.16 6.80
N GLY A 95 6.87 -11.36 6.46
CA GLY A 95 6.58 -12.44 7.38
C GLY A 95 5.38 -12.14 8.30
N ASN A 96 5.01 -13.10 9.13
CA ASN A 96 3.78 -13.05 9.91
C ASN A 96 3.72 -11.84 10.86
N GLU A 97 2.67 -11.05 10.76
CA GLU A 97 2.36 -9.92 11.63
C GLU A 97 1.65 -10.40 12.90
N LYS A 98 2.34 -10.33 14.03
CA LYS A 98 1.81 -10.75 15.33
C LYS A 98 0.97 -9.67 16.04
N CYS A 99 1.08 -8.41 15.57
CA CYS A 99 0.36 -7.29 16.16
C CYS A 99 -1.03 -7.15 15.53
N GLY A 100 -2.06 -7.00 16.34
CA GLY A 100 -3.42 -6.74 15.85
C GLY A 100 -3.55 -5.41 15.10
N ALA A 101 -2.87 -4.38 15.60
CA ALA A 101 -2.69 -3.10 14.89
C ALA A 101 -1.55 -3.25 13.89
N LYS A 102 -1.89 -3.40 12.62
CA LYS A 102 -0.92 -3.67 11.55
C LYS A 102 0.12 -2.55 11.43
N THR A 103 1.39 -2.89 11.60
CA THR A 103 2.54 -1.97 11.53
C THR A 103 3.50 -2.35 10.40
N LYS A 104 4.21 -3.47 10.53
CA LYS A 104 5.13 -3.92 9.47
C LYS A 104 4.40 -4.30 8.18
N GLY A 105 3.19 -4.83 8.27
CA GLY A 105 2.35 -5.13 7.11
C GLY A 105 1.95 -3.87 6.35
N TYR A 106 1.68 -2.77 7.07
CA TYR A 106 1.43 -1.46 6.46
C TYR A 106 2.68 -0.95 5.71
N ALA A 107 3.83 -0.90 6.39
CA ALA A 107 5.08 -0.44 5.80
C ALA A 107 5.51 -1.35 4.62
N GLY A 108 5.40 -2.67 4.81
CA GLY A 108 5.71 -3.66 3.77
C GLY A 108 4.82 -3.51 2.54
N THR A 109 3.51 -3.30 2.71
CA THR A 109 2.59 -3.05 1.58
C THR A 109 3.00 -1.78 0.83
N THR A 110 3.30 -0.69 1.54
CA THR A 110 3.74 0.57 0.94
C THR A 110 5.01 0.37 0.12
N VAL A 111 6.05 -0.24 0.69
CA VAL A 111 7.32 -0.50 0.01
C VAL A 111 7.13 -1.45 -1.18
N THR A 112 6.34 -2.51 -1.03
CA THR A 112 6.04 -3.45 -2.12
C THR A 112 5.41 -2.74 -3.32
N LEU A 113 4.43 -1.86 -3.10
CA LEU A 113 3.85 -1.05 -4.17
C LEU A 113 4.88 -0.14 -4.84
N MET A 114 5.70 0.54 -4.04
CA MET A 114 6.74 1.44 -4.57
C MET A 114 7.76 0.67 -5.40
N MET A 115 8.23 -0.49 -4.94
CA MET A 115 9.20 -1.32 -5.66
C MET A 115 8.61 -1.92 -6.93
N MET A 116 7.47 -2.59 -6.83
CA MET A 116 6.79 -3.24 -7.97
C MET A 116 6.50 -2.26 -9.11
N LEU A 117 5.97 -1.08 -8.78
CA LEU A 117 5.62 -0.09 -9.80
C LEU A 117 6.83 0.71 -10.30
N SER A 118 7.92 0.79 -9.52
CA SER A 118 9.20 1.29 -10.04
C SER A 118 9.80 0.36 -11.10
N GLU A 119 9.79 -0.95 -10.85
CA GLU A 119 10.21 -1.93 -11.85
C GLU A 119 9.37 -1.82 -13.13
N LEU A 120 8.05 -1.69 -12.99
CA LEU A 120 7.18 -1.46 -14.14
C LEU A 120 7.54 -0.16 -14.90
N ALA A 121 7.86 0.91 -14.18
CA ALA A 121 8.27 2.18 -14.77
C ALA A 121 9.62 2.08 -15.53
N ILE A 122 10.55 1.26 -15.02
CA ILE A 122 11.83 0.97 -15.70
C ILE A 122 11.58 0.17 -16.98
N ILE A 123 10.80 -0.92 -16.89
CA ILE A 123 10.45 -1.76 -18.05
C ILE A 123 9.78 -0.93 -19.15
N LYS A 124 8.96 0.06 -18.78
CA LYS A 124 8.31 0.98 -19.72
C LYS A 124 9.24 2.12 -20.21
N GLY A 125 10.47 2.19 -19.75
CA GLY A 125 11.41 3.27 -20.10
C GLY A 125 11.05 4.65 -19.53
N ILE A 126 10.13 4.71 -18.56
CA ILE A 126 9.68 5.96 -17.91
C ILE A 126 10.66 6.38 -16.82
N LEU A 127 11.14 5.40 -16.02
CA LEU A 127 12.09 5.61 -14.94
C LEU A 127 13.46 5.06 -15.32
N LYS A 128 14.52 5.86 -15.17
CA LYS A 128 15.91 5.41 -15.38
C LYS A 128 16.39 4.63 -14.16
N GLU A 129 17.20 3.59 -14.38
CA GLU A 129 17.75 2.74 -13.30
C GLU A 129 18.57 3.54 -12.29
N GLU A 130 19.36 4.54 -12.73
CA GLU A 130 20.15 5.39 -11.83
C GLU A 130 19.24 6.18 -10.87
N LYS A 131 18.12 6.71 -11.36
CA LYS A 131 17.14 7.41 -10.53
C LYS A 131 16.48 6.45 -9.55
N PHE A 132 16.16 5.25 -9.97
CA PHE A 132 15.60 4.21 -9.09
C PHE A 132 16.60 3.79 -8.00
N LYS A 133 17.89 3.66 -8.33
CA LYS A 133 18.93 3.39 -7.34
C LYS A 133 18.96 4.46 -6.25
N LEU A 134 18.87 5.73 -6.61
CA LEU A 134 18.78 6.83 -5.64
C LEU A 134 17.54 6.73 -4.74
N TYR A 135 16.37 6.37 -5.29
CA TYR A 135 15.17 6.17 -4.48
C TYR A 135 15.32 4.98 -3.52
N LYS A 136 15.91 3.87 -3.95
CA LYS A 136 16.21 2.73 -3.07
C LYS A 136 17.13 3.14 -1.91
N GLU A 137 18.20 3.86 -2.18
CA GLU A 137 19.12 4.38 -1.15
C GLU A 137 18.37 5.26 -0.13
N ARG A 138 17.49 6.14 -0.59
CA ARG A 138 16.66 6.97 0.30
C ARG A 138 15.71 6.15 1.17
N MET A 139 15.06 5.12 0.61
CA MET A 139 14.20 4.18 1.36
C MET A 139 15.00 3.44 2.42
N PHE A 140 16.19 2.91 2.09
CA PHE A 140 17.09 2.26 3.05
C PHE A 140 17.52 3.22 4.16
N ASN A 141 17.86 4.47 3.84
CA ASN A 141 18.21 5.46 4.84
C ASN A 141 17.06 5.75 5.81
N VAL A 142 15.81 5.83 5.32
CA VAL A 142 14.63 5.98 6.19
C VAL A 142 14.51 4.79 7.14
N ILE A 143 14.59 3.56 6.60
CA ILE A 143 14.48 2.33 7.40
C ILE A 143 15.60 2.25 8.43
N HIS A 144 16.83 2.55 8.03
CA HIS A 144 18.01 2.50 8.93
C HIS A 144 17.89 3.50 10.08
N ASN A 145 17.31 4.67 9.83
CA ASN A 145 17.13 5.72 10.85
C ASN A 145 15.84 5.57 11.68
N MET A 146 14.98 4.61 11.37
CA MET A 146 13.73 4.39 12.10
C MET A 146 13.93 4.17 13.62
N PRO A 147 14.94 3.42 14.10
CA PRO A 147 15.20 3.29 15.53
C PRO A 147 15.44 4.63 16.24
N LEU A 148 16.11 5.58 15.57
CA LEU A 148 16.35 6.92 16.12
C LEU A 148 15.03 7.70 16.27
N VAL A 149 14.11 7.56 15.30
CA VAL A 149 12.78 8.18 15.36
C VAL A 149 11.96 7.59 16.50
N VAL A 150 11.99 6.26 16.68
CA VAL A 150 11.29 5.57 17.77
C VAL A 150 11.83 6.03 19.14
N ASP A 151 13.15 6.12 19.29
CA ASP A 151 13.78 6.58 20.53
C ASP A 151 13.41 8.04 20.84
N ALA A 152 13.48 8.91 19.84
CA ALA A 152 13.08 10.31 19.97
C ALA A 152 11.59 10.45 20.35
N ALA A 153 10.70 9.69 19.71
CA ALA A 153 9.27 9.68 20.01
C ALA A 153 8.99 9.18 21.43
N THR A 154 9.70 8.15 21.87
CA THR A 154 9.58 7.61 23.23
C THR A 154 9.99 8.66 24.28
N LYS A 155 11.11 9.36 24.06
CA LYS A 155 11.57 10.44 24.92
C LYS A 155 10.59 11.62 24.94
N TRP A 156 10.08 11.97 23.78
CA TRP A 156 9.06 13.02 23.65
C TRP A 156 7.78 12.66 24.42
N TYR A 157 7.24 11.45 24.19
CA TYR A 157 6.05 10.97 24.90
C TYR A 157 6.25 10.97 26.42
N GLY A 158 7.43 10.53 26.91
CA GLY A 158 7.75 10.55 28.34
C GLY A 158 7.65 11.94 28.98
N ARG A 159 7.89 13.02 28.21
CA ARG A 159 7.80 14.40 28.69
C ARG A 159 6.36 14.93 28.75
N ILE A 160 5.50 14.48 27.81
CA ILE A 160 4.17 15.06 27.63
C ILE A 160 3.02 14.14 28.10
N LYS A 161 3.32 12.88 28.45
CA LYS A 161 2.28 11.88 28.78
C LYS A 161 1.30 12.38 29.83
N ASP A 162 1.79 13.12 30.85
CA ASP A 162 0.96 13.60 31.96
C ASP A 162 -0.06 14.67 31.52
N GLU A 163 0.18 15.34 30.40
CA GLU A 163 -0.78 16.25 29.78
C GLU A 163 -1.91 15.49 29.05
N PHE A 164 -1.63 14.28 28.53
CA PHE A 164 -2.59 13.45 27.82
C PHE A 164 -3.39 12.51 28.72
N LEU A 165 -2.82 12.03 29.82
CA LEU A 165 -3.46 11.06 30.71
C LEU A 165 -4.82 11.51 31.25
N PRO A 166 -5.09 12.81 31.57
CA PRO A 166 -6.40 13.28 31.99
C PRO A 166 -7.43 13.37 30.86
N ALA A 167 -7.01 13.28 29.59
CA ALA A 167 -7.91 13.44 28.45
C ALA A 167 -8.93 12.30 28.39
N LYS A 168 -10.22 12.64 28.48
CA LYS A 168 -11.33 11.69 28.37
C LYS A 168 -11.73 11.39 26.91
N ARG A 169 -11.26 12.19 25.95
CA ARG A 169 -11.52 12.06 24.52
C ARG A 169 -10.30 12.53 23.72
N ILE A 170 -9.96 11.79 22.71
CA ILE A 170 -8.96 12.15 21.69
C ILE A 170 -9.67 12.08 20.35
N ILE A 171 -9.57 13.14 19.58
CA ILE A 171 -10.10 13.20 18.21
C ILE A 171 -8.88 13.29 17.28
N VAL A 172 -8.80 12.38 16.31
CA VAL A 172 -7.71 12.29 15.34
C VAL A 172 -8.29 12.37 13.93
#